data_c836edebae204b802fae5feb49eba924
#
_entry.id   c836edebae204b802fae5feb49eba924
#
_cell.length_a   1.000
_cell.length_b   1.000
_cell.length_c   1.000
_cell.angle_alpha   90.00
_cell.angle_beta   90.00
_cell.angle_gamma   90.00
#
_symmetry.space_group_name_H-M   'P 1'
#
loop_
_entity.id
_entity.type
_entity.pdbx_description
1 polymer ?
#
loop_
_entity_poly.entity_id
_entity_poly.type
_entity_poly.pdbx_seq_one_letter_code
_entity_poly.pdbx_strand_id
1 'polypeptide(L)'
;GGTNMYFFPNGAQVKGRFAPDGHYYDKDSGALVTNSFVHVYNWNFQNQDGNRVNHFVITIPNNSVVGPNGENQFLDMSHYPLSSNDLNREDFYYYVDDKGDKLTGPQTLNGIHVYFDQNGRQLRGEFEFDEDGTVHYYDAKNGARAENTIVRTNTGAFKFDANGNGHLMKPGEEIDTPVTPTPTVSLDKAPRVFGGHYYSDNQGNWYYKDANGKNLIGLNFVDNIPVYFDKDGKQVKGRFAEDGRYYDKNSGVLVTKRYLETEDGNWVYVNDKGDKLKEEQTIDGVKVYFDDFTGTQVKGHFAPNGKYYDKDSGALVTNAFKEILTYIGRDDINNQNVYTTAWYYLDADGKPLTGPQTFGNSHFYFLPNGAQVKGRFAPDGHYYDKDSGALVTNSFVHVYNWNYRNLDGDRIFHFTITIPGNDIVGQDGQYPRESKDLDREDFYYYVDAKGDKLTGPQTLNGIHVYFDQNGRQLRGKFKFDDDGTVHYYDAKNGARAENTIVRTNTGAFKFDADGNGHLMGPGEV
;
A
#
# COMPACT_ATOMS: atom_id res chain seq x y z
N GLY A 1 44.47 15.07 -17.36
CA GLY A 1 43.50 14.82 -16.30
C GLY A 1 42.94 13.43 -16.49
N GLY A 2 43.28 12.50 -15.59
CA GLY A 2 42.81 11.11 -15.68
C GLY A 2 41.35 11.00 -15.29
N THR A 3 40.53 10.44 -16.16
CA THR A 3 39.16 10.06 -15.86
C THR A 3 39.18 8.68 -15.19
N ASN A 4 38.64 8.56 -13.98
CA ASN A 4 38.54 7.29 -13.27
C ASN A 4 37.45 6.43 -13.92
N MET A 5 37.79 5.21 -14.27
CA MET A 5 36.88 4.22 -14.85
C MET A 5 37.06 2.88 -14.13
N TYR A 6 36.00 2.08 -14.05
CA TYR A 6 36.04 0.75 -13.46
C TYR A 6 35.83 -0.33 -14.53
N PHE A 7 36.67 -1.36 -14.47
CA PHE A 7 36.54 -2.54 -15.32
C PHE A 7 36.40 -3.79 -14.45
N PHE A 8 35.47 -4.66 -14.82
CA PHE A 8 35.36 -5.97 -14.22
C PHE A 8 36.59 -6.85 -14.53
N PRO A 9 36.80 -7.95 -13.78
CA PRO A 9 37.89 -8.90 -14.08
C PRO A 9 37.87 -9.49 -15.50
N ASN A 10 36.70 -9.56 -16.13
CA ASN A 10 36.52 -10.00 -17.51
C ASN A 10 36.85 -8.91 -18.57
N GLY A 11 37.28 -7.73 -18.12
CA GLY A 11 37.61 -6.60 -19.00
C GLY A 11 36.41 -5.72 -19.40
N ALA A 12 35.19 -6.04 -19.00
CA ALA A 12 34.01 -5.21 -19.30
C ALA A 12 34.02 -3.93 -18.48
N GLN A 13 33.77 -2.77 -19.13
CA GLN A 13 33.67 -1.48 -18.45
C GLN A 13 32.33 -1.33 -17.72
N VAL A 14 32.35 -0.84 -16.49
CA VAL A 14 31.13 -0.47 -15.75
C VAL A 14 30.58 0.83 -16.29
N LYS A 15 29.31 0.83 -16.68
CA LYS A 15 28.58 2.01 -17.15
C LYS A 15 27.16 2.01 -16.61
N GLY A 16 26.67 3.19 -16.16
CA GLY A 16 25.28 3.40 -15.73
C GLY A 16 24.87 2.64 -14.48
N ARG A 17 25.79 2.22 -13.63
CA ARG A 17 25.52 1.48 -12.40
C ARG A 17 26.61 1.64 -11.35
N PHE A 18 26.32 1.19 -10.15
CA PHE A 18 27.34 1.05 -9.11
C PHE A 18 28.23 -0.16 -9.41
N ALA A 19 29.53 0.04 -9.28
CA ALA A 19 30.51 -1.03 -9.35
C ALA A 19 30.72 -1.70 -7.97
N PRO A 20 31.45 -2.83 -7.90
CA PRO A 20 31.80 -3.48 -6.64
C PRO A 20 32.59 -2.61 -5.66
N ASP A 21 33.24 -1.53 -6.13
CA ASP A 21 33.91 -0.55 -5.28
C ASP A 21 32.95 0.44 -4.60
N GLY A 22 31.64 0.33 -4.86
CA GLY A 22 30.60 1.18 -4.29
C GLY A 22 30.32 2.48 -5.06
N HIS A 23 31.10 2.82 -6.10
CA HIS A 23 30.98 4.04 -6.87
C HIS A 23 30.09 3.87 -8.12
N TYR A 24 29.41 4.94 -8.51
CA TYR A 24 28.60 4.97 -9.71
C TYR A 24 29.41 5.49 -10.91
N TYR A 25 29.30 4.80 -12.02
CA TYR A 25 29.98 5.14 -13.26
C TYR A 25 28.97 5.56 -14.32
N ASP A 26 29.22 6.70 -14.94
CA ASP A 26 28.31 7.34 -15.90
C ASP A 26 27.90 6.39 -17.05
N LYS A 27 26.63 6.45 -17.41
CA LYS A 27 26.02 5.53 -18.37
C LYS A 27 26.59 5.65 -19.79
N ASP A 28 27.06 6.82 -20.16
CA ASP A 28 27.54 7.09 -21.52
C ASP A 28 29.06 6.97 -21.60
N SER A 29 29.77 7.68 -20.73
CA SER A 29 31.23 7.73 -20.73
C SER A 29 31.89 6.60 -19.92
N GLY A 30 31.20 6.06 -18.90
CA GLY A 30 31.79 5.16 -17.92
C GLY A 30 32.76 5.84 -16.97
N ALA A 31 32.73 7.17 -16.87
CA ALA A 31 33.51 7.94 -15.92
C ALA A 31 32.90 7.89 -14.52
N LEU A 32 33.74 7.94 -13.49
CA LEU A 32 33.28 8.10 -12.11
C LEU A 32 32.40 9.36 -11.98
N VAL A 33 31.21 9.22 -11.43
CA VAL A 33 30.30 10.33 -11.15
C VAL A 33 30.52 10.83 -9.73
N THR A 34 30.63 12.15 -9.58
CA THR A 34 30.81 12.82 -8.29
C THR A 34 29.89 14.04 -8.18
N ASN A 35 29.58 14.46 -6.94
CA ASN A 35 28.76 15.65 -6.63
C ASN A 35 27.44 15.69 -7.43
N SER A 36 26.74 14.55 -7.56
CA SER A 36 25.60 14.47 -8.44
C SER A 36 24.55 13.49 -7.98
N PHE A 37 23.30 13.74 -8.37
CA PHE A 37 22.26 12.71 -8.30
C PHE A 37 22.49 11.66 -9.37
N VAL A 38 22.32 10.40 -8.98
CA VAL A 38 22.32 9.26 -9.89
C VAL A 38 21.00 8.49 -9.75
N HIS A 39 20.49 8.03 -10.88
CA HIS A 39 19.22 7.32 -10.97
C HIS A 39 19.48 5.91 -11.45
N VAL A 40 19.04 4.93 -10.66
CA VAL A 40 19.21 3.50 -10.95
C VAL A 40 17.84 2.85 -11.02
N TYR A 41 17.67 1.98 -11.99
CA TYR A 41 16.44 1.22 -12.19
C TYR A 41 16.65 -0.23 -11.80
N ASN A 42 15.73 -0.79 -11.01
CA ASN A 42 15.62 -2.22 -10.82
C ASN A 42 14.41 -2.73 -11.59
N TRP A 43 14.61 -3.74 -12.40
CA TRP A 43 13.52 -4.45 -13.05
C TRP A 43 13.22 -5.74 -12.31
N ASN A 44 11.96 -5.90 -11.89
CA ASN A 44 11.46 -7.11 -11.27
C ASN A 44 10.67 -7.89 -12.31
N PHE A 45 11.13 -9.10 -12.58
CA PHE A 45 10.46 -10.01 -13.50
C PHE A 45 9.50 -10.92 -12.73
N GLN A 46 8.25 -11.00 -13.18
CA GLN A 46 7.25 -11.94 -12.69
C GLN A 46 6.98 -12.98 -13.78
N ASN A 47 6.87 -14.27 -13.41
CA ASN A 47 6.45 -15.30 -14.36
C ASN A 47 4.92 -15.23 -14.61
N GLN A 48 4.41 -16.11 -15.48
CA GLN A 48 2.98 -16.16 -15.82
C GLN A 48 2.07 -16.45 -14.61
N ASP A 49 2.63 -17.05 -13.55
CA ASP A 49 1.92 -17.33 -12.29
C ASP A 49 1.99 -16.14 -11.31
N GLY A 50 2.58 -15.02 -11.72
CA GLY A 50 2.76 -13.84 -10.87
C GLY A 50 3.93 -13.92 -9.90
N ASN A 51 4.70 -15.01 -9.90
CA ASN A 51 5.85 -15.17 -9.00
C ASN A 51 7.05 -14.38 -9.51
N ARG A 52 7.74 -13.69 -8.59
CA ARG A 52 9.00 -13.00 -8.89
C ARG A 52 10.11 -14.04 -9.14
N VAL A 53 10.56 -14.15 -10.37
CA VAL A 53 11.54 -15.18 -10.78
C VAL A 53 12.99 -14.66 -10.73
N ASN A 54 13.20 -13.40 -11.07
CA ASN A 54 14.53 -12.79 -11.10
C ASN A 54 14.48 -11.30 -10.74
N HIS A 55 15.51 -10.86 -10.04
CA HIS A 55 15.76 -9.47 -9.72
C HIS A 55 16.99 -9.00 -10.51
N PHE A 56 16.77 -8.05 -11.41
CA PHE A 56 17.86 -7.47 -12.21
C PHE A 56 18.07 -6.02 -11.83
N VAL A 57 19.30 -5.67 -11.55
CA VAL A 57 19.71 -4.26 -11.51
C VAL A 57 20.14 -3.90 -12.94
N ILE A 58 19.29 -3.18 -13.65
CA ILE A 58 19.55 -2.76 -15.00
C ILE A 58 19.58 -1.25 -15.07
N THR A 59 20.69 -0.73 -15.48
CA THR A 59 20.78 0.64 -15.95
C THR A 59 21.11 0.57 -17.43
N ILE A 60 20.11 0.65 -18.30
CA ILE A 60 20.41 0.56 -19.73
C ILE A 60 19.58 1.54 -20.55
N PRO A 61 20.25 2.34 -21.34
CA PRO A 61 19.71 2.71 -22.64
C PRO A 61 20.12 1.62 -23.63
N ASN A 62 19.27 0.75 -24.06
CA ASN A 62 19.41 -0.30 -25.07
C ASN A 62 19.40 -1.75 -24.57
N ASN A 63 18.26 -2.21 -24.02
CA ASN A 63 17.81 -3.62 -23.95
C ASN A 63 18.82 -4.75 -23.63
N SER A 64 20.00 -4.48 -23.09
CA SER A 64 20.92 -5.53 -22.68
C SER A 64 20.91 -5.73 -21.17
N VAL A 65 20.61 -6.93 -20.73
CA VAL A 65 20.64 -7.34 -19.33
C VAL A 65 22.06 -7.76 -18.97
N VAL A 66 22.60 -7.15 -17.92
CA VAL A 66 23.97 -7.45 -17.47
C VAL A 66 23.86 -7.97 -16.03
N GLY A 67 24.40 -9.16 -15.77
CA GLY A 67 24.44 -9.76 -14.45
C GLY A 67 25.31 -8.96 -13.45
N PRO A 68 25.29 -9.35 -12.15
CA PRO A 68 25.97 -8.61 -11.09
C PRO A 68 27.49 -8.46 -11.30
N ASN A 69 28.11 -9.36 -12.04
CA ASN A 69 29.55 -9.37 -12.31
C ASN A 69 29.92 -8.86 -13.72
N GLY A 70 28.98 -8.22 -14.44
CA GLY A 70 29.21 -7.68 -15.78
C GLY A 70 29.10 -8.70 -16.92
N GLU A 71 28.71 -9.94 -16.61
CA GLU A 71 28.39 -10.93 -17.65
C GLU A 71 27.09 -10.52 -18.38
N ASN A 72 27.13 -10.65 -19.71
CA ASN A 72 25.89 -10.60 -20.49
C ASN A 72 25.10 -11.88 -20.20
N GLN A 73 24.04 -11.75 -19.41
CA GLN A 73 23.10 -12.85 -19.26
C GLN A 73 22.28 -12.94 -20.56
N PHE A 74 22.58 -13.94 -21.37
CA PHE A 74 21.65 -14.40 -22.39
C PHE A 74 20.47 -15.02 -21.65
N LEU A 75 19.41 -14.23 -21.52
CA LEU A 75 18.12 -14.75 -21.07
C LEU A 75 17.65 -15.72 -22.16
N ASP A 76 17.37 -16.96 -21.77
CA ASP A 76 16.63 -17.87 -22.63
C ASP A 76 15.24 -17.29 -22.83
N MET A 77 15.07 -16.54 -23.92
CA MET A 77 13.84 -15.79 -24.23
C MET A 77 12.63 -16.70 -24.47
N SER A 78 12.81 -18.02 -24.49
CA SER A 78 11.70 -18.97 -24.63
C SER A 78 10.84 -19.10 -23.37
N HIS A 79 11.35 -18.63 -22.22
CA HIS A 79 10.67 -18.69 -20.92
C HIS A 79 10.34 -17.32 -20.31
N TYR A 80 10.60 -16.23 -21.05
CA TYR A 80 10.39 -14.85 -20.55
C TYR A 80 9.27 -14.15 -21.33
N PRO A 81 8.47 -13.30 -20.66
CA PRO A 81 7.41 -12.56 -21.32
C PRO A 81 7.97 -11.60 -22.36
N LEU A 82 7.31 -11.56 -23.50
CA LEU A 82 7.68 -10.75 -24.66
C LEU A 82 7.20 -9.30 -24.60
N SER A 83 6.55 -8.87 -23.50
CA SER A 83 6.01 -7.52 -23.38
C SER A 83 6.53 -6.77 -22.15
N SER A 84 6.71 -5.46 -22.29
CA SER A 84 7.09 -4.55 -21.20
C SER A 84 6.05 -4.47 -20.06
N ASN A 85 4.84 -4.99 -20.28
CA ASN A 85 3.77 -4.98 -19.30
C ASN A 85 4.01 -5.99 -18.16
N ASP A 86 4.91 -6.96 -18.37
CA ASP A 86 5.23 -8.00 -17.39
C ASP A 86 6.43 -7.63 -16.51
N LEU A 87 6.99 -6.42 -16.70
CA LEU A 87 8.14 -5.92 -15.97
C LEU A 87 7.72 -4.79 -15.04
N ASN A 88 7.96 -4.98 -13.75
CA ASN A 88 7.81 -3.92 -12.74
C ASN A 88 9.15 -3.19 -12.58
N ARG A 89 9.15 -1.90 -12.86
CA ARG A 89 10.31 -1.04 -12.71
C ARG A 89 10.29 -0.36 -11.35
N GLU A 90 11.36 -0.50 -10.60
CA GLU A 90 11.62 0.25 -9.37
C GLU A 90 12.71 1.29 -9.64
N ASP A 91 12.44 2.53 -9.30
CA ASP A 91 13.34 3.66 -9.50
C ASP A 91 14.01 4.03 -8.18
N PHE A 92 15.34 4.06 -8.14
CA PHE A 92 16.12 4.45 -6.98
C PHE A 92 17.01 5.65 -7.31
N TYR A 93 17.01 6.62 -6.41
CA TYR A 93 17.80 7.82 -6.53
C TYR A 93 18.84 7.86 -5.41
N TYR A 94 20.07 8.20 -5.78
CA TYR A 94 21.20 8.37 -4.86
C TYR A 94 21.83 9.72 -5.11
N TYR A 95 22.56 10.24 -4.13
CA TYR A 95 23.49 11.33 -4.35
C TYR A 95 24.88 10.84 -3.99
N VAL A 96 25.84 11.08 -4.87
CA VAL A 96 27.25 10.75 -4.64
C VAL A 96 28.05 12.03 -4.40
N ASP A 97 28.93 12.01 -3.42
CA ASP A 97 29.76 13.13 -3.00
C ASP A 97 30.93 13.41 -3.95
N ASP A 98 31.88 14.25 -3.52
CA ASP A 98 33.07 14.61 -4.29
C ASP A 98 34.06 13.47 -4.53
N LYS A 99 33.95 12.37 -3.75
CA LYS A 99 34.74 11.15 -3.93
C LYS A 99 33.99 10.07 -4.71
N GLY A 100 32.69 10.24 -4.93
CA GLY A 100 31.80 9.26 -5.53
C GLY A 100 31.10 8.37 -4.52
N ASP A 101 31.27 8.62 -3.22
CA ASP A 101 30.63 7.86 -2.15
C ASP A 101 29.15 8.25 -2.00
N LYS A 102 28.28 7.26 -1.72
CA LYS A 102 26.85 7.52 -1.50
C LYS A 102 26.63 8.29 -0.20
N LEU A 103 25.83 9.34 -0.25
CA LEU A 103 25.36 9.99 0.96
C LEU A 103 24.30 9.12 1.67
N THR A 104 24.25 9.21 3.00
CA THR A 104 23.26 8.57 3.87
C THR A 104 22.75 9.57 4.91
N GLY A 105 21.59 9.26 5.52
CA GLY A 105 20.96 10.11 6.51
C GLY A 105 20.40 11.42 5.97
N PRO A 106 20.09 12.38 6.87
CA PRO A 106 19.57 13.69 6.49
C PRO A 106 20.64 14.53 5.82
N GLN A 107 20.30 15.16 4.71
CA GLN A 107 21.20 16.00 3.92
C GLN A 107 20.50 17.30 3.51
N THR A 108 21.30 18.36 3.26
CA THR A 108 20.82 19.59 2.65
C THR A 108 21.57 19.83 1.35
N LEU A 109 20.90 19.62 0.23
CA LEU A 109 21.46 19.75 -1.11
C LEU A 109 20.84 20.95 -1.81
N ASN A 110 21.67 21.97 -2.11
CA ASN A 110 21.20 23.22 -2.73
C ASN A 110 20.05 23.90 -1.96
N GLY A 111 20.07 23.82 -0.62
CA GLY A 111 19.03 24.40 0.23
C GLY A 111 17.75 23.56 0.36
N ILE A 112 17.73 22.37 -0.22
CA ILE A 112 16.61 21.41 -0.12
C ILE A 112 16.99 20.31 0.88
N HIS A 113 16.15 20.10 1.88
CA HIS A 113 16.32 19.00 2.84
C HIS A 113 15.84 17.68 2.21
N VAL A 114 16.68 16.67 2.21
CA VAL A 114 16.44 15.33 1.69
C VAL A 114 16.95 14.28 2.68
N TYR A 115 16.54 13.04 2.53
CA TYR A 115 17.02 11.93 3.35
C TYR A 115 17.42 10.74 2.47
N PHE A 116 18.51 10.11 2.83
CA PHE A 116 18.97 8.87 2.21
C PHE A 116 19.02 7.76 3.26
N ASP A 117 18.47 6.59 2.94
CA ASP A 117 18.50 5.43 3.83
C ASP A 117 19.94 4.95 4.08
N GLN A 118 20.10 3.91 4.90
CA GLN A 118 21.41 3.31 5.19
C GLN A 118 22.12 2.71 3.96
N ASN A 119 21.38 2.46 2.87
CA ASN A 119 21.93 1.99 1.58
C ASN A 119 22.22 3.15 0.62
N GLY A 120 22.00 4.39 1.06
CA GLY A 120 22.14 5.61 0.27
C GLY A 120 20.97 5.88 -0.69
N ARG A 121 19.83 5.21 -0.58
CA ARG A 121 18.64 5.45 -1.41
C ARG A 121 17.88 6.65 -0.89
N GLN A 122 17.56 7.60 -1.76
CA GLN A 122 16.74 8.76 -1.40
C GLN A 122 15.31 8.33 -1.07
N LEU A 123 14.80 8.75 0.08
CA LEU A 123 13.39 8.60 0.41
C LEU A 123 12.54 9.47 -0.50
N ARG A 124 11.50 8.86 -1.10
CA ARG A 124 10.53 9.54 -1.96
C ARG A 124 9.13 8.95 -1.78
N GLY A 125 8.16 9.82 -1.48
CA GLY A 125 6.79 9.39 -1.18
C GLY A 125 6.66 8.65 0.14
N GLU A 126 7.60 8.83 1.04
CA GLU A 126 7.76 8.03 2.25
C GLU A 126 7.86 8.89 3.50
N PHE A 127 7.46 8.29 4.61
CA PHE A 127 7.61 8.84 5.95
C PHE A 127 8.88 8.28 6.60
N GLU A 128 9.59 9.13 7.32
CA GLU A 128 10.67 8.78 8.24
C GLU A 128 10.21 9.08 9.66
N PHE A 129 10.53 8.20 10.59
CA PHE A 129 10.17 8.33 12.00
C PHE A 129 11.46 8.36 12.82
N ASP A 130 11.68 9.46 13.51
CA ASP A 130 12.80 9.58 14.44
C ASP A 130 12.58 8.74 15.71
N GLU A 131 13.64 8.48 16.46
CA GLU A 131 13.60 7.71 17.70
C GLU A 131 12.68 8.34 18.77
N ASP A 132 12.48 9.65 18.74
CA ASP A 132 11.57 10.39 19.64
C ASP A 132 10.10 10.40 19.16
N GLY A 133 9.81 9.77 18.03
CA GLY A 133 8.49 9.70 17.40
C GLY A 133 8.14 10.90 16.52
N THR A 134 9.07 11.80 16.26
CA THR A 134 8.90 12.86 15.26
C THR A 134 8.80 12.25 13.87
N VAL A 135 7.91 12.79 13.06
CA VAL A 135 7.61 12.27 11.72
C VAL A 135 8.06 13.25 10.67
N HIS A 136 8.78 12.78 9.66
CA HIS A 136 9.14 13.52 8.46
C HIS A 136 8.53 12.86 7.23
N TYR A 137 8.20 13.63 6.21
CA TYR A 137 7.74 13.11 4.92
C TYR A 137 8.60 13.68 3.79
N TYR A 138 8.94 12.82 2.84
CA TYR A 138 9.73 13.21 1.67
C TYR A 138 8.90 13.07 0.40
N ASP A 139 8.79 14.15 -0.35
CA ASP A 139 7.93 14.25 -1.53
C ASP A 139 8.21 13.17 -2.58
N ALA A 140 7.17 12.55 -3.12
CA ALA A 140 7.30 11.44 -4.06
C ALA A 140 8.00 11.80 -5.37
N LYS A 141 7.89 13.06 -5.80
CA LYS A 141 8.41 13.52 -7.08
C LYS A 141 9.88 13.88 -7.04
N ASN A 142 10.33 14.54 -5.96
CA ASN A 142 11.68 15.08 -5.89
C ASN A 142 12.45 14.68 -4.62
N GLY A 143 11.81 14.02 -3.64
CA GLY A 143 12.41 13.63 -2.38
C GLY A 143 12.70 14.81 -1.43
N ALA A 144 12.11 15.99 -1.66
CA ALA A 144 12.23 17.11 -0.75
C ALA A 144 11.42 16.87 0.52
N ARG A 145 11.99 17.22 1.70
CA ARG A 145 11.26 17.13 2.96
C ARG A 145 10.05 18.08 2.95
N ALA A 146 8.92 17.57 3.40
CA ALA A 146 7.71 18.37 3.58
C ALA A 146 7.90 19.37 4.72
N GLU A 147 7.74 20.65 4.43
CA GLU A 147 7.87 21.75 5.39
C GLU A 147 6.71 22.73 5.21
N ASN A 148 6.15 23.26 6.32
CA ASN A 148 5.00 24.16 6.31
C ASN A 148 3.86 23.67 5.41
N THR A 149 3.54 22.37 5.46
CA THR A 149 2.55 21.77 4.57
C THR A 149 1.78 20.66 5.26
N ILE A 150 0.73 20.20 4.59
CA ILE A 150 -0.04 19.04 5.01
C ILE A 150 0.10 17.96 3.94
N VAL A 151 0.52 16.78 4.37
CA VAL A 151 0.56 15.58 3.54
C VAL A 151 -0.61 14.68 3.92
N ARG A 152 -1.43 14.34 2.95
CA ARG A 152 -2.58 13.47 3.14
C ARG A 152 -2.27 12.08 2.63
N THR A 153 -2.64 11.11 3.43
CA THR A 153 -2.54 9.69 3.13
C THR A 153 -3.90 9.04 3.29
N ASN A 154 -4.02 7.81 2.86
CA ASN A 154 -5.20 6.99 3.12
C ASN A 154 -5.42 6.67 4.62
N THR A 155 -4.43 6.94 5.48
CA THR A 155 -4.50 6.72 6.94
C THR A 155 -4.74 8.00 7.73
N GLY A 156 -4.70 9.18 7.08
CA GLY A 156 -4.92 10.46 7.73
C GLY A 156 -4.11 11.60 7.10
N ALA A 157 -4.28 12.78 7.65
CA ALA A 157 -3.51 13.96 7.27
C ALA A 157 -2.40 14.23 8.28
N PHE A 158 -1.20 14.51 7.81
CA PHE A 158 -0.05 14.89 8.62
C PHE A 158 0.29 16.35 8.38
N LYS A 159 0.37 17.14 9.46
CA LYS A 159 0.78 18.55 9.42
C LYS A 159 2.26 18.66 9.74
N PHE A 160 3.01 19.34 8.89
CA PHE A 160 4.45 19.58 9.01
C PHE A 160 4.73 21.05 9.30
N ASP A 161 5.56 21.32 10.30
CA ASP A 161 6.02 22.65 10.64
C ASP A 161 7.14 23.16 9.70
N ALA A 162 7.70 24.34 9.99
CA ALA A 162 8.78 24.93 9.21
C ALA A 162 10.09 24.12 9.25
N ASN A 163 10.26 23.27 10.25
CA ASN A 163 11.41 22.40 10.41
C ASN A 163 11.17 20.98 9.84
N GLY A 164 9.99 20.77 9.21
CA GLY A 164 9.58 19.48 8.66
C GLY A 164 9.16 18.46 9.70
N ASN A 165 8.91 18.87 10.95
CA ASN A 165 8.41 17.98 11.99
C ASN A 165 6.90 17.79 11.80
N GLY A 166 6.48 16.55 11.64
CA GLY A 166 5.10 16.20 11.35
C GLY A 166 4.39 15.54 12.54
N HIS A 167 3.08 15.69 12.58
CA HIS A 167 2.21 14.93 13.44
C HIS A 167 0.91 14.60 12.73
N LEU A 168 0.27 13.50 13.15
CA LEU A 168 -1.06 13.15 12.66
C LEU A 168 -2.08 14.17 13.16
N MET A 169 -2.79 14.80 12.24
CA MET A 169 -3.80 15.81 12.58
C MET A 169 -4.97 15.19 13.35
N LYS A 170 -5.42 15.89 14.38
CA LYS A 170 -6.63 15.52 15.13
C LYS A 170 -7.89 16.03 14.42
N PRO A 171 -9.04 15.36 14.59
CA PRO A 171 -10.31 15.87 14.08
C PRO A 171 -10.58 17.29 14.60
N GLY A 172 -10.80 18.26 13.69
CA GLY A 172 -11.04 19.65 14.03
C GLY A 172 -9.79 20.51 14.27
N GLU A 173 -8.59 19.97 14.02
CA GLU A 173 -7.34 20.75 14.03
C GLU A 173 -7.30 21.71 12.83
N GLU A 174 -7.18 23.02 13.11
CA GLU A 174 -7.13 24.04 12.09
C GLU A 174 -5.80 24.02 11.30
N ILE A 175 -5.91 24.31 10.03
CA ILE A 175 -4.78 24.39 9.12
C ILE A 175 -4.18 25.80 9.23
N ASP A 176 -3.26 26.01 10.18
CA ASP A 176 -2.42 27.22 10.23
C ASP A 176 -1.32 27.17 9.16
N THR A 177 -1.67 26.95 7.91
CA THR A 177 -0.75 27.26 6.84
C THR A 177 -1.05 28.68 6.38
N PRO A 178 -0.06 29.57 6.31
CA PRO A 178 -0.15 30.66 5.38
C PRO A 178 0.04 30.04 3.98
N VAL A 179 -1.00 29.41 3.45
CA VAL A 179 -1.19 29.47 2.02
C VAL A 179 -1.35 30.97 1.79
N THR A 180 -0.31 31.61 1.26
CA THR A 180 -0.52 32.87 0.60
C THR A 180 -1.58 32.53 -0.44
N PRO A 181 -2.86 32.85 -0.26
CA PRO A 181 -3.81 32.68 -1.33
C PRO A 181 -3.26 33.58 -2.41
N THR A 182 -2.90 33.01 -3.54
CA THR A 182 -2.83 33.81 -4.75
C THR A 182 -4.13 34.60 -4.71
N PRO A 183 -4.12 35.96 -4.69
CA PRO A 183 -5.33 36.71 -4.47
C PRO A 183 -6.28 36.32 -5.59
N THR A 184 -7.28 35.51 -5.24
CA THR A 184 -8.34 35.14 -6.16
C THR A 184 -9.10 36.41 -6.39
N VAL A 185 -8.83 37.08 -7.51
CA VAL A 185 -9.63 38.24 -7.89
C VAL A 185 -11.05 37.73 -7.97
N SER A 186 -11.92 38.25 -7.10
CA SER A 186 -13.34 37.91 -7.13
C SER A 186 -13.85 38.15 -8.55
N LEU A 187 -14.57 37.18 -9.09
CA LEU A 187 -15.17 37.31 -10.43
C LEU A 187 -15.92 38.63 -10.60
N ASP A 188 -16.62 39.09 -9.55
CA ASP A 188 -17.40 40.32 -9.53
C ASP A 188 -16.54 41.60 -9.60
N LYS A 189 -15.25 41.51 -9.27
CA LYS A 189 -14.30 42.63 -9.26
C LYS A 189 -13.36 42.65 -10.46
N ALA A 190 -13.47 41.67 -11.35
CA ALA A 190 -12.63 41.60 -12.54
C ALA A 190 -12.96 42.73 -13.52
N PRO A 191 -11.95 43.35 -14.14
CA PRO A 191 -12.14 44.44 -15.11
C PRO A 191 -13.03 43.99 -16.28
N ARG A 192 -13.88 44.89 -16.73
CA ARG A 192 -14.67 44.73 -17.97
C ARG A 192 -14.03 45.56 -19.07
N VAL A 193 -13.66 44.91 -20.17
CA VAL A 193 -12.92 45.51 -21.26
C VAL A 193 -13.74 45.37 -22.55
N PHE A 194 -13.86 46.47 -23.27
CA PHE A 194 -14.57 46.56 -24.55
C PHE A 194 -13.71 47.30 -25.58
N GLY A 195 -13.91 47.04 -26.85
CA GLY A 195 -13.34 47.80 -27.96
C GLY A 195 -11.86 47.52 -28.26
N GLY A 196 -11.36 46.40 -27.80
CA GLY A 196 -10.05 45.89 -28.15
C GLY A 196 -10.06 44.81 -29.24
N HIS A 197 -8.95 44.09 -29.38
CA HIS A 197 -8.87 42.97 -30.34
C HIS A 197 -7.91 41.87 -29.90
N TYR A 198 -8.25 40.63 -30.29
CA TYR A 198 -7.34 39.50 -30.16
C TYR A 198 -6.28 39.49 -31.25
N TYR A 199 -5.10 39.04 -30.93
CA TYR A 199 -4.02 38.75 -31.88
C TYR A 199 -3.21 37.53 -31.40
N SER A 200 -2.52 36.87 -32.31
CA SER A 200 -1.65 35.74 -32.02
C SER A 200 -0.21 36.02 -32.42
N ASP A 201 0.72 35.39 -31.71
CA ASP A 201 2.12 35.34 -32.11
C ASP A 201 2.40 34.18 -33.09
N ASN A 202 3.62 34.07 -33.56
CA ASN A 202 4.07 33.02 -34.47
C ASN A 202 4.15 31.61 -33.81
N GLN A 203 3.95 31.53 -32.49
CA GLN A 203 3.92 30.29 -31.71
C GLN A 203 2.50 29.82 -31.44
N GLY A 204 1.49 30.58 -31.92
CA GLY A 204 0.07 30.27 -31.70
C GLY A 204 -0.48 30.71 -30.34
N ASN A 205 0.28 31.49 -29.56
CA ASN A 205 -0.24 32.07 -28.32
C ASN A 205 -1.17 33.24 -28.65
N TRP A 206 -2.27 33.34 -27.91
CA TRP A 206 -3.26 34.39 -28.07
C TRP A 206 -3.10 35.47 -27.00
N TYR A 207 -3.32 36.72 -27.39
CA TYR A 207 -3.25 37.92 -26.58
C TYR A 207 -4.45 38.80 -26.87
N TYR A 208 -4.74 39.74 -25.97
CA TYR A 208 -5.75 40.77 -26.21
C TYR A 208 -5.19 42.14 -25.89
N LYS A 209 -5.28 43.06 -26.82
CA LYS A 209 -5.03 44.49 -26.63
C LYS A 209 -6.29 45.25 -26.34
N ASP A 210 -6.33 46.05 -25.28
CA ASP A 210 -7.40 46.96 -24.99
C ASP A 210 -7.48 48.13 -26.02
N ALA A 211 -8.46 49.00 -25.90
CA ALA A 211 -8.63 50.15 -26.77
C ALA A 211 -7.42 51.13 -26.74
N ASN A 212 -6.60 51.06 -25.72
CA ASN A 212 -5.38 51.87 -25.58
C ASN A 212 -4.11 51.17 -26.09
N GLY A 213 -4.25 49.96 -26.63
CA GLY A 213 -3.14 49.16 -27.16
C GLY A 213 -2.34 48.39 -26.09
N LYS A 214 -2.81 48.32 -24.83
CA LYS A 214 -2.15 47.59 -23.73
C LYS A 214 -2.64 46.15 -23.69
N ASN A 215 -1.70 45.22 -23.52
CA ASN A 215 -2.03 43.81 -23.30
C ASN A 215 -2.72 43.61 -21.96
N LEU A 216 -3.76 42.75 -21.93
CA LEU A 216 -4.43 42.34 -20.71
C LEU A 216 -3.59 41.31 -19.95
N ILE A 217 -3.71 41.33 -18.63
CA ILE A 217 -3.09 40.40 -17.69
C ILE A 217 -4.15 40.05 -16.64
N GLY A 218 -4.12 38.79 -16.15
CA GLY A 218 -5.03 38.29 -15.14
C GLY A 218 -6.45 38.06 -15.65
N LEU A 219 -7.40 37.95 -14.72
CA LEU A 219 -8.82 37.75 -15.00
C LEU A 219 -9.45 39.03 -15.54
N ASN A 220 -10.09 38.95 -16.70
CA ASN A 220 -10.79 40.05 -17.33
C ASN A 220 -12.10 39.56 -17.96
N PHE A 221 -13.13 40.43 -18.03
CA PHE A 221 -14.30 40.23 -18.87
C PHE A 221 -14.05 40.97 -20.19
N VAL A 222 -13.76 40.23 -21.24
CA VAL A 222 -13.68 40.76 -22.60
C VAL A 222 -15.04 40.58 -23.26
N ASP A 223 -15.69 41.70 -23.60
CA ASP A 223 -17.06 41.72 -24.14
C ASP A 223 -18.04 40.87 -23.28
N ASN A 224 -17.94 41.01 -21.94
CA ASN A 224 -18.68 40.27 -20.92
C ASN A 224 -18.33 38.76 -20.83
N ILE A 225 -17.31 38.27 -21.50
CA ILE A 225 -16.86 36.89 -21.46
C ILE A 225 -15.63 36.79 -20.51
N PRO A 226 -15.68 36.00 -19.45
CA PRO A 226 -14.55 35.86 -18.52
C PRO A 226 -13.45 35.03 -19.13
N VAL A 227 -12.26 35.62 -19.22
CA VAL A 227 -11.01 35.04 -19.75
C VAL A 227 -9.83 35.39 -18.86
N TYR A 228 -8.75 34.64 -18.94
CA TYR A 228 -7.55 34.88 -18.17
C TYR A 228 -6.32 34.99 -19.06
N PHE A 229 -5.49 35.98 -18.78
CA PHE A 229 -4.19 36.16 -19.41
C PHE A 229 -3.10 36.01 -18.35
N ASP A 230 -2.08 35.20 -18.61
CA ASP A 230 -0.98 35.01 -17.68
C ASP A 230 -0.12 36.31 -17.53
N LYS A 231 0.91 36.22 -16.70
CA LYS A 231 1.80 37.36 -16.44
C LYS A 231 2.49 37.93 -17.70
N ASP A 232 2.61 37.12 -18.76
CA ASP A 232 3.22 37.51 -20.05
C ASP A 232 2.13 37.98 -21.03
N GLY A 233 0.87 38.07 -20.60
CA GLY A 233 -0.28 38.48 -21.40
C GLY A 233 -0.81 37.39 -22.33
N LYS A 234 -0.37 36.12 -22.20
CA LYS A 234 -0.85 35.02 -23.00
C LYS A 234 -2.19 34.50 -22.46
N GLN A 235 -3.17 34.33 -23.33
CA GLN A 235 -4.45 33.75 -22.93
C GLN A 235 -4.27 32.33 -22.42
N VAL A 236 -4.76 32.05 -21.21
CA VAL A 236 -4.77 30.70 -20.65
C VAL A 236 -5.88 29.88 -21.32
N LYS A 237 -5.51 28.71 -21.85
CA LYS A 237 -6.43 27.75 -22.48
C LYS A 237 -6.08 26.33 -22.09
N GLY A 238 -7.10 25.49 -21.82
CA GLY A 238 -6.97 24.06 -21.56
C GLY A 238 -6.27 23.71 -20.25
N ARG A 239 -6.12 24.65 -19.32
CA ARG A 239 -5.46 24.44 -18.02
C ARG A 239 -6.02 25.33 -16.93
N PHE A 240 -5.68 25.02 -15.70
CA PHE A 240 -5.90 25.91 -14.58
C PHE A 240 -4.95 27.11 -14.67
N ALA A 241 -5.48 28.31 -14.45
CA ALA A 241 -4.70 29.53 -14.36
C ALA A 241 -4.19 29.77 -12.91
N GLU A 242 -3.40 30.82 -12.72
CA GLU A 242 -2.86 31.22 -11.40
C GLU A 242 -3.97 31.62 -10.40
N ASP A 243 -5.17 31.98 -10.90
CA ASP A 243 -6.36 32.27 -10.07
C ASP A 243 -7.07 30.98 -9.59
N GLY A 244 -6.56 29.78 -9.92
CA GLY A 244 -7.11 28.49 -9.55
C GLY A 244 -8.31 28.03 -10.39
N ARG A 245 -8.73 28.79 -11.42
CA ARG A 245 -9.86 28.49 -12.30
C ARG A 245 -9.42 27.87 -13.62
N TYR A 246 -10.24 27.02 -14.18
CA TYR A 246 -9.96 26.36 -15.46
C TYR A 246 -10.56 27.14 -16.63
N TYR A 247 -9.78 27.30 -17.69
CA TYR A 247 -10.20 27.98 -18.90
C TYR A 247 -10.24 27.00 -20.08
N ASP A 248 -11.35 27.03 -20.80
CA ASP A 248 -11.64 26.09 -21.89
C ASP A 248 -10.52 26.04 -22.95
N LYS A 249 -10.18 24.85 -23.38
CA LYS A 249 -9.02 24.64 -24.23
C LYS A 249 -9.15 25.25 -25.63
N ASN A 250 -10.37 25.43 -26.13
CA ASN A 250 -10.59 25.98 -27.46
C ASN A 250 -10.85 27.49 -27.41
N SER A 251 -11.78 27.90 -26.55
CA SER A 251 -12.21 29.30 -26.46
C SER A 251 -11.42 30.14 -25.47
N GLY A 252 -10.79 29.52 -24.44
CA GLY A 252 -10.17 30.24 -23.33
C GLY A 252 -11.18 30.89 -22.37
N VAL A 253 -12.46 30.54 -22.47
CA VAL A 253 -13.53 31.02 -21.59
C VAL A 253 -13.50 30.27 -20.27
N LEU A 254 -13.81 30.97 -19.17
CA LEU A 254 -13.95 30.35 -17.86
C LEU A 254 -14.94 29.19 -17.88
N VAL A 255 -14.55 28.03 -17.38
CA VAL A 255 -15.41 26.86 -17.25
C VAL A 255 -16.10 26.86 -15.90
N THR A 256 -17.42 26.62 -15.89
CA THR A 256 -18.25 26.58 -14.67
C THR A 256 -19.15 25.34 -14.66
N LYS A 257 -19.63 24.92 -13.47
CA LYS A 257 -20.62 23.85 -13.26
C LYS A 257 -20.29 22.57 -14.01
N ARG A 258 -19.03 22.08 -13.88
CA ARG A 258 -18.57 20.94 -14.66
C ARG A 258 -17.50 20.14 -13.92
N TYR A 259 -17.49 18.84 -14.15
CA TYR A 259 -16.35 17.98 -13.88
C TYR A 259 -15.25 18.25 -14.89
N LEU A 260 -14.01 18.29 -14.40
CA LEU A 260 -12.79 18.46 -15.18
C LEU A 260 -11.79 17.41 -14.75
N GLU A 261 -11.13 16.79 -15.72
CA GLU A 261 -9.99 15.92 -15.48
C GLU A 261 -8.73 16.78 -15.42
N THR A 262 -7.90 16.56 -14.40
CA THR A 262 -6.61 17.21 -14.25
C THR A 262 -5.54 16.47 -15.07
N GLU A 263 -4.37 17.09 -15.27
CA GLU A 263 -3.25 16.47 -16.00
C GLU A 263 -2.78 15.15 -15.37
N ASP A 264 -2.99 14.98 -14.05
CA ASP A 264 -2.66 13.76 -13.31
C ASP A 264 -3.75 12.67 -13.38
N GLY A 265 -4.79 12.86 -14.21
CA GLY A 265 -5.91 11.93 -14.35
C GLY A 265 -6.92 11.95 -13.20
N ASN A 266 -6.81 12.92 -12.29
CA ASN A 266 -7.76 13.13 -11.20
C ASN A 266 -8.93 13.99 -11.64
N TRP A 267 -10.05 13.93 -10.91
CA TRP A 267 -11.25 14.69 -11.21
C TRP A 267 -11.49 15.79 -10.19
N VAL A 268 -11.89 16.96 -10.65
CA VAL A 268 -12.37 18.08 -9.84
C VAL A 268 -13.72 18.53 -10.37
N TYR A 269 -14.52 19.19 -9.54
CA TYR A 269 -15.74 19.88 -9.99
C TYR A 269 -15.61 21.37 -9.72
N VAL A 270 -15.91 22.20 -10.73
CA VAL A 270 -15.93 23.65 -10.59
C VAL A 270 -17.36 24.17 -10.47
N ASN A 271 -17.59 25.09 -9.53
CA ASN A 271 -18.88 25.69 -9.23
C ASN A 271 -19.31 26.73 -10.30
N ASP A 272 -20.37 27.49 -10.03
CA ASP A 272 -20.88 28.54 -10.91
C ASP A 272 -19.93 29.75 -11.07
N LYS A 273 -18.93 29.87 -10.19
CA LYS A 273 -17.86 30.89 -10.25
C LYS A 273 -16.55 30.35 -10.83
N GLY A 274 -16.50 29.07 -11.20
CA GLY A 274 -15.30 28.40 -11.67
C GLY A 274 -14.34 27.96 -10.56
N ASP A 275 -14.72 28.10 -9.29
CA ASP A 275 -13.92 27.68 -8.15
C ASP A 275 -14.09 26.17 -7.92
N LYS A 276 -13.01 25.46 -7.59
CA LYS A 276 -13.06 24.04 -7.25
C LYS A 276 -13.91 23.81 -6.01
N LEU A 277 -14.80 22.83 -6.05
CA LEU A 277 -15.51 22.37 -4.86
C LEU A 277 -14.57 21.59 -3.93
N LYS A 278 -14.91 21.61 -2.65
CA LYS A 278 -14.19 20.98 -1.55
C LYS A 278 -15.16 20.30 -0.61
N GLU A 279 -14.67 19.33 0.15
CA GLU A 279 -15.44 18.58 1.15
C GLU A 279 -16.63 17.81 0.56
N GLU A 280 -17.59 17.42 1.42
CA GLU A 280 -18.78 16.70 0.99
C GLU A 280 -19.73 17.65 0.24
N GLN A 281 -20.08 17.28 -0.97
CA GLN A 281 -20.99 18.03 -1.84
C GLN A 281 -22.11 17.12 -2.34
N THR A 282 -23.21 17.74 -2.73
CA THR A 282 -24.28 17.04 -3.46
C THR A 282 -24.38 17.62 -4.86
N ILE A 283 -24.04 16.83 -5.85
CA ILE A 283 -24.08 17.21 -7.27
C ILE A 283 -25.11 16.31 -7.96
N ASP A 284 -26.11 16.92 -8.55
CA ASP A 284 -27.23 16.22 -9.21
C ASP A 284 -27.88 15.12 -8.34
N GLY A 285 -28.01 15.39 -7.03
CA GLY A 285 -28.59 14.48 -6.06
C GLY A 285 -27.60 13.39 -5.53
N VAL A 286 -26.37 13.34 -6.03
CA VAL A 286 -25.33 12.38 -5.61
C VAL A 286 -24.39 13.04 -4.62
N LYS A 287 -24.20 12.42 -3.47
CA LYS A 287 -23.18 12.85 -2.49
C LYS A 287 -21.81 12.38 -2.95
N VAL A 288 -20.86 13.30 -3.02
CA VAL A 288 -19.47 13.11 -3.40
C VAL A 288 -18.56 13.87 -2.43
N TYR A 289 -17.29 13.57 -2.42
CA TYR A 289 -16.32 14.28 -1.60
C TYR A 289 -15.15 14.77 -2.45
N PHE A 290 -14.78 16.01 -2.24
CA PHE A 290 -13.58 16.58 -2.83
C PHE A 290 -12.59 16.89 -1.71
N ASP A 291 -11.34 16.55 -1.93
CA ASP A 291 -10.25 16.86 -1.00
C ASP A 291 -10.26 18.37 -0.69
N ASP A 292 -10.24 18.71 0.58
CA ASP A 292 -10.41 20.09 1.05
C ASP A 292 -9.21 20.99 0.72
N PHE A 293 -8.09 20.40 0.33
CA PHE A 293 -6.91 21.14 -0.10
C PHE A 293 -6.81 21.26 -1.62
N THR A 294 -6.80 20.14 -2.33
CA THR A 294 -6.60 20.08 -3.79
C THR A 294 -7.89 20.28 -4.59
N GLY A 295 -9.05 20.03 -3.98
CA GLY A 295 -10.34 19.93 -4.65
C GLY A 295 -10.49 18.68 -5.51
N THR A 296 -9.62 17.69 -5.36
CA THR A 296 -9.66 16.43 -6.09
C THR A 296 -10.76 15.52 -5.56
N GLN A 297 -11.55 14.91 -6.43
CA GLN A 297 -12.61 13.98 -6.03
C GLN A 297 -12.03 12.72 -5.39
N VAL A 298 -12.53 12.39 -4.20
CA VAL A 298 -12.18 11.13 -3.51
C VAL A 298 -12.92 9.98 -4.18
N LYS A 299 -12.16 8.96 -4.59
CA LYS A 299 -12.67 7.72 -5.20
C LYS A 299 -11.91 6.50 -4.70
N GLY A 300 -12.62 5.44 -4.33
CA GLY A 300 -12.06 4.14 -3.95
C GLY A 300 -11.43 4.08 -2.57
N HIS A 301 -11.57 5.10 -1.74
CA HIS A 301 -11.02 5.13 -0.39
C HIS A 301 -11.91 5.95 0.56
N PHE A 302 -11.57 5.87 1.84
CA PHE A 302 -12.23 6.69 2.87
C PHE A 302 -11.74 8.14 2.78
N ALA A 303 -12.69 9.07 2.80
CA ALA A 303 -12.37 10.49 2.90
C ALA A 303 -12.06 10.89 4.36
N PRO A 304 -11.52 12.10 4.61
CA PRO A 304 -11.27 12.62 5.95
C PRO A 304 -12.47 12.62 6.89
N ASN A 305 -13.69 12.69 6.35
CA ASN A 305 -14.94 12.58 7.11
C ASN A 305 -15.26 11.14 7.57
N GLY A 306 -14.39 10.16 7.27
CA GLY A 306 -14.53 8.75 7.63
C GLY A 306 -15.53 7.97 6.78
N LYS A 307 -16.06 8.55 5.70
CA LYS A 307 -17.02 7.91 4.78
C LYS A 307 -16.32 7.39 3.54
N TYR A 308 -16.82 6.30 2.98
CA TYR A 308 -16.26 5.69 1.77
C TYR A 308 -16.98 6.17 0.51
N TYR A 309 -16.19 6.50 -0.50
CA TYR A 309 -16.67 6.94 -1.80
C TYR A 309 -16.25 5.92 -2.87
N ASP A 310 -17.22 5.53 -3.69
CA ASP A 310 -17.08 4.48 -4.71
C ASP A 310 -15.93 4.74 -5.69
N LYS A 311 -15.17 3.70 -6.02
CA LYS A 311 -13.95 3.82 -6.83
C LYS A 311 -14.16 4.30 -8.27
N ASP A 312 -15.32 4.01 -8.83
CA ASP A 312 -15.62 4.35 -10.22
C ASP A 312 -16.38 5.68 -10.32
N SER A 313 -17.45 5.82 -9.56
CA SER A 313 -18.32 6.99 -9.59
C SER A 313 -17.91 8.12 -8.64
N GLY A 314 -17.20 7.80 -7.55
CA GLY A 314 -16.95 8.75 -6.45
C GLY A 314 -18.20 9.07 -5.64
N ALA A 315 -19.30 8.33 -5.80
CA ALA A 315 -20.50 8.49 -5.01
C ALA A 315 -20.35 7.92 -3.61
N LEU A 316 -20.98 8.55 -2.60
CA LEU A 316 -21.04 8.01 -1.25
C LEU A 316 -21.71 6.62 -1.28
N VAL A 317 -21.05 5.62 -0.69
CA VAL A 317 -21.60 4.27 -0.53
C VAL A 317 -22.21 4.13 0.85
N THR A 318 -23.45 3.65 0.91
CA THR A 318 -24.18 3.44 2.17
C THR A 318 -24.89 2.09 2.19
N ASN A 319 -25.12 1.55 3.39
CA ASN A 319 -25.86 0.30 3.64
C ASN A 319 -25.38 -0.87 2.76
N ALA A 320 -24.08 -1.04 2.61
CA ALA A 320 -23.53 -2.01 1.68
C ALA A 320 -22.22 -2.64 2.17
N PHE A 321 -22.01 -3.89 1.81
CA PHE A 321 -20.69 -4.50 1.86
C PHE A 321 -19.82 -4.01 0.71
N LYS A 322 -18.58 -3.67 1.01
CA LYS A 322 -17.55 -3.30 0.01
C LYS A 322 -16.22 -3.96 0.34
N GLU A 323 -15.58 -4.46 -0.69
CA GLU A 323 -14.18 -4.86 -0.62
C GLU A 323 -13.32 -3.64 -0.93
N ILE A 324 -12.42 -3.30 -0.01
CA ILE A 324 -11.65 -2.06 -0.05
C ILE A 324 -10.19 -2.40 0.15
N LEU A 325 -9.32 -1.78 -0.64
CA LEU A 325 -7.86 -1.85 -0.45
C LEU A 325 -7.51 -1.19 0.89
N THR A 326 -6.92 -1.98 1.77
CA THR A 326 -6.68 -1.59 3.17
C THR A 326 -5.19 -1.67 3.47
N TYR A 327 -4.65 -0.63 4.05
CA TYR A 327 -3.30 -0.65 4.59
C TYR A 327 -3.23 -1.57 5.82
N ILE A 328 -2.28 -2.49 5.85
CA ILE A 328 -2.12 -3.46 6.94
C ILE A 328 -0.80 -3.32 7.69
N GLY A 329 0.11 -2.50 7.22
CA GLY A 329 1.39 -2.28 7.86
C GLY A 329 2.48 -1.86 6.87
N ARG A 330 3.69 -1.73 7.39
CA ARG A 330 4.89 -1.49 6.60
C ARG A 330 5.74 -2.75 6.62
N ASP A 331 6.33 -3.07 5.50
CA ASP A 331 7.39 -4.08 5.40
C ASP A 331 8.71 -3.45 5.85
N ASP A 332 9.16 -3.84 7.03
CA ASP A 332 10.40 -3.32 7.63
C ASP A 332 11.67 -3.76 6.87
N ILE A 333 11.57 -4.83 6.06
CA ILE A 333 12.70 -5.35 5.27
C ILE A 333 12.85 -4.59 3.95
N ASN A 334 11.73 -4.30 3.28
CA ASN A 334 11.72 -3.63 1.97
C ASN A 334 11.27 -2.17 2.06
N ASN A 335 10.94 -1.70 3.25
CA ASN A 335 10.49 -0.34 3.52
C ASN A 335 9.28 0.09 2.68
N GLN A 336 8.35 -0.86 2.42
CA GLN A 336 7.17 -0.65 1.59
C GLN A 336 5.89 -0.75 2.40
N ASN A 337 4.92 0.11 2.08
CA ASN A 337 3.57 -0.02 2.62
C ASN A 337 2.90 -1.27 2.05
N VAL A 338 2.33 -2.07 2.94
CA VAL A 338 1.64 -3.31 2.58
C VAL A 338 0.15 -3.09 2.61
N TYR A 339 -0.50 -3.45 1.52
CA TYR A 339 -1.94 -3.36 1.36
C TYR A 339 -2.53 -4.74 1.14
N THR A 340 -3.72 -4.94 1.67
CA THR A 340 -4.58 -6.09 1.36
C THR A 340 -5.98 -5.61 1.06
N THR A 341 -6.79 -6.44 0.42
CA THR A 341 -8.22 -6.16 0.34
C THR A 341 -8.91 -6.68 1.61
N ALA A 342 -9.81 -5.88 2.16
CA ALA A 342 -10.66 -6.29 3.27
C ALA A 342 -12.11 -5.91 2.98
N TRP A 343 -13.02 -6.67 3.56
CA TRP A 343 -14.45 -6.39 3.47
C TRP A 343 -14.88 -5.45 4.59
N TYR A 344 -15.70 -4.50 4.26
CA TYR A 344 -16.32 -3.54 5.17
C TYR A 344 -17.84 -3.55 4.97
N TYR A 345 -18.59 -3.26 6.01
CA TYR A 345 -19.97 -2.86 5.86
C TYR A 345 -20.10 -1.37 6.18
N LEU A 346 -20.61 -0.62 5.24
CA LEU A 346 -20.81 0.82 5.36
C LEU A 346 -22.24 1.07 5.81
N ASP A 347 -22.41 1.85 6.88
CA ASP A 347 -23.71 2.18 7.46
C ASP A 347 -24.51 3.18 6.60
N ALA A 348 -25.63 3.67 7.12
CA ALA A 348 -26.48 4.65 6.44
C ALA A 348 -25.79 6.00 6.17
N ASP A 349 -24.74 6.31 6.94
CA ASP A 349 -23.92 7.51 6.78
C ASP A 349 -22.68 7.29 5.92
N GLY A 350 -22.42 6.06 5.48
CA GLY A 350 -21.25 5.68 4.68
C GLY A 350 -20.01 5.42 5.49
N LYS A 351 -20.12 5.24 6.82
CA LYS A 351 -19.02 4.92 7.72
C LYS A 351 -18.91 3.42 7.94
N PRO A 352 -17.70 2.87 8.15
CA PRO A 352 -17.53 1.46 8.43
C PRO A 352 -18.08 1.09 9.82
N LEU A 353 -18.83 -0.02 9.89
CA LEU A 353 -19.23 -0.62 11.15
C LEU A 353 -18.02 -1.27 11.85
N THR A 354 -18.09 -1.36 13.18
CA THR A 354 -17.08 -2.00 14.04
C THR A 354 -17.73 -2.90 15.07
N GLY A 355 -16.95 -3.83 15.64
CA GLY A 355 -17.43 -4.78 16.64
C GLY A 355 -18.38 -5.83 16.09
N PRO A 356 -19.13 -6.55 16.97
CA PRO A 356 -20.09 -7.56 16.57
C PRO A 356 -21.33 -6.92 15.94
N GLN A 357 -21.77 -7.47 14.82
CA GLN A 357 -22.93 -7.01 14.05
C GLN A 357 -23.81 -8.18 13.65
N THR A 358 -25.11 -7.93 13.49
CA THR A 358 -26.07 -8.94 13.05
C THR A 358 -26.85 -8.44 11.85
N PHE A 359 -26.78 -9.17 10.74
CA PHE A 359 -27.57 -8.91 9.54
C PHE A 359 -28.45 -10.12 9.25
N GLY A 360 -29.76 -9.96 9.39
CA GLY A 360 -30.70 -11.08 9.34
C GLY A 360 -30.41 -12.09 10.45
N ASN A 361 -30.13 -13.34 10.08
CA ASN A 361 -29.80 -14.44 11.02
C ASN A 361 -28.29 -14.69 11.14
N SER A 362 -27.45 -13.86 10.51
CA SER A 362 -26.00 -14.05 10.49
C SER A 362 -25.31 -13.03 11.37
N HIS A 363 -24.35 -13.49 12.16
CA HIS A 363 -23.53 -12.66 13.03
C HIS A 363 -22.15 -12.48 12.40
N PHE A 364 -21.62 -11.26 12.46
CA PHE A 364 -20.36 -10.85 11.88
C PHE A 364 -19.54 -10.07 12.90
N TYR A 365 -18.26 -10.01 12.70
CA TYR A 365 -17.37 -9.17 13.50
C TYR A 365 -16.51 -8.27 12.62
N PHE A 366 -16.47 -6.99 12.97
CA PHE A 366 -15.62 -6.00 12.31
C PHE A 366 -14.59 -5.49 13.30
N LEU A 367 -13.33 -5.44 12.88
CA LEU A 367 -12.23 -4.93 13.69
C LEU A 367 -12.41 -3.43 14.01
N PRO A 368 -11.64 -2.85 14.94
CA PRO A 368 -11.69 -1.41 15.22
C PRO A 368 -11.45 -0.50 14.01
N ASN A 369 -10.71 -0.97 12.99
CA ASN A 369 -10.52 -0.28 11.72
C ASN A 369 -11.67 -0.50 10.72
N GLY A 370 -12.71 -1.23 11.10
CA GLY A 370 -13.87 -1.56 10.27
C GLY A 370 -13.71 -2.77 9.35
N ALA A 371 -12.53 -3.39 9.30
CA ALA A 371 -12.32 -4.58 8.46
C ALA A 371 -13.05 -5.80 9.02
N GLN A 372 -13.81 -6.51 8.17
CA GLN A 372 -14.52 -7.73 8.54
C GLN A 372 -13.55 -8.87 8.88
N VAL A 373 -13.80 -9.55 9.99
CA VAL A 373 -13.06 -10.77 10.32
C VAL A 373 -13.56 -11.93 9.44
N LYS A 374 -12.65 -12.55 8.74
CA LYS A 374 -12.90 -13.76 7.93
C LYS A 374 -11.79 -14.77 8.13
N GLY A 375 -12.16 -16.06 8.21
CA GLY A 375 -11.24 -17.19 8.28
C GLY A 375 -10.36 -17.25 9.53
N ARG A 376 -10.73 -16.57 10.60
CA ARG A 376 -9.95 -16.51 11.85
C ARG A 376 -10.81 -16.25 13.06
N PHE A 377 -10.21 -16.43 14.23
CA PHE A 377 -10.83 -16.00 15.48
C PHE A 377 -10.75 -14.47 15.62
N ALA A 378 -11.88 -13.87 15.99
CA ALA A 378 -11.94 -12.46 16.34
C ALA A 378 -11.54 -12.21 17.79
N PRO A 379 -11.38 -10.95 18.20
CA PRO A 379 -11.11 -10.57 19.60
C PRO A 379 -12.17 -11.05 20.61
N ASP A 380 -13.40 -11.28 20.18
CA ASP A 380 -14.47 -11.87 21.00
C ASP A 380 -14.31 -13.37 21.28
N GLY A 381 -13.29 -14.02 20.70
CA GLY A 381 -12.99 -15.44 20.85
C GLY A 381 -13.69 -16.35 19.87
N HIS A 382 -14.60 -15.86 19.02
CA HIS A 382 -15.36 -16.62 18.06
C HIS A 382 -14.69 -16.71 16.69
N TYR A 383 -14.93 -17.82 15.98
CA TYR A 383 -14.41 -18.00 14.61
C TYR A 383 -15.44 -17.56 13.58
N TYR A 384 -14.97 -16.78 12.61
CA TYR A 384 -15.78 -16.28 11.51
C TYR A 384 -15.35 -16.94 10.19
N ASP A 385 -16.34 -17.44 9.45
CA ASP A 385 -16.13 -18.20 8.23
C ASP A 385 -15.28 -17.46 7.19
N LYS A 386 -14.39 -18.19 6.52
CA LYS A 386 -13.41 -17.61 5.59
C LYS A 386 -14.03 -16.97 4.34
N ASP A 387 -15.17 -17.47 3.90
CA ASP A 387 -15.83 -17.00 2.66
C ASP A 387 -16.91 -15.96 2.97
N SER A 388 -17.83 -16.28 3.86
CA SER A 388 -18.95 -15.41 4.23
C SER A 388 -18.59 -14.39 5.30
N GLY A 389 -17.66 -14.69 6.20
CA GLY A 389 -17.39 -13.92 7.41
C GLY A 389 -18.48 -14.08 8.48
N ALA A 390 -19.41 -15.01 8.33
CA ALA A 390 -20.42 -15.28 9.34
C ALA A 390 -19.86 -16.10 10.50
N LEU A 391 -20.43 -15.94 11.71
CA LEU A 391 -20.09 -16.75 12.87
C LEU A 391 -20.29 -18.23 12.56
N VAL A 392 -19.28 -19.04 12.84
CA VAL A 392 -19.33 -20.50 12.72
C VAL A 392 -19.77 -21.11 14.03
N THR A 393 -20.73 -22.02 13.99
CA THR A 393 -21.25 -22.74 15.14
C THR A 393 -21.33 -24.24 14.87
N ASN A 394 -21.31 -25.08 15.92
CA ASN A 394 -21.45 -26.55 15.87
C ASN A 394 -20.54 -27.20 14.80
N SER A 395 -19.29 -26.75 14.70
CA SER A 395 -18.44 -27.18 13.59
C SER A 395 -16.97 -27.25 13.97
N PHE A 396 -16.21 -28.06 13.25
CA PHE A 396 -14.77 -28.00 13.26
C PHE A 396 -14.30 -26.77 12.46
N VAL A 397 -13.31 -26.08 12.99
CA VAL A 397 -12.61 -24.99 12.31
C VAL A 397 -11.12 -25.28 12.26
N HIS A 398 -10.51 -24.95 11.15
CA HIS A 398 -9.10 -25.19 10.89
C HIS A 398 -8.38 -23.87 10.70
N VAL A 399 -7.37 -23.63 11.50
CA VAL A 399 -6.56 -22.42 11.49
C VAL A 399 -5.11 -22.78 11.20
N TYR A 400 -4.48 -22.03 10.35
CA TYR A 400 -3.06 -22.20 10.02
C TYR A 400 -2.24 -21.09 10.65
N ASN A 401 -1.11 -21.45 11.26
CA ASN A 401 -0.06 -20.52 11.60
C ASN A 401 1.11 -20.77 10.67
N TRP A 402 1.58 -19.70 10.04
CA TRP A 402 2.78 -19.75 9.24
C TRP A 402 3.93 -19.14 10.02
N ASN A 403 5.04 -19.85 10.06
CA ASN A 403 6.28 -19.39 10.66
C ASN A 403 7.30 -19.20 9.54
N TYR A 404 7.75 -17.98 9.35
CA TYR A 404 8.86 -17.69 8.44
C TYR A 404 10.19 -17.80 9.17
N ARG A 405 11.16 -18.50 8.56
CA ARG A 405 12.52 -18.63 9.09
C ARG A 405 13.50 -17.91 8.16
N ASN A 406 14.50 -17.21 8.72
CA ASN A 406 15.60 -16.67 7.94
C ASN A 406 16.54 -17.78 7.46
N LEU A 407 17.56 -17.40 6.70
CA LEU A 407 18.58 -18.34 6.20
C LEU A 407 19.36 -19.04 7.33
N ASP A 408 19.44 -18.44 8.52
CA ASP A 408 20.10 -18.98 9.71
C ASP A 408 19.19 -19.91 10.52
N GLY A 409 17.93 -20.07 10.08
CA GLY A 409 16.93 -20.92 10.73
C GLY A 409 16.16 -20.25 11.87
N ASP A 410 16.41 -18.98 12.16
CA ASP A 410 15.68 -18.25 13.19
C ASP A 410 14.28 -17.85 12.71
N ARG A 411 13.33 -17.92 13.63
CA ARG A 411 11.96 -17.48 13.37
C ARG A 411 11.91 -15.95 13.32
N ILE A 412 11.68 -15.37 12.13
CA ILE A 412 11.60 -13.92 11.96
C ILE A 412 10.15 -13.43 12.14
N PHE A 413 9.15 -14.20 11.65
CA PHE A 413 7.75 -13.80 11.70
C PHE A 413 6.83 -14.94 12.07
N HIS A 414 5.76 -14.61 12.78
CA HIS A 414 4.68 -15.50 13.14
C HIS A 414 3.36 -14.90 12.64
N PHE A 415 2.70 -15.60 11.71
CA PHE A 415 1.40 -15.18 11.20
C PHE A 415 0.33 -16.16 11.59
N THR A 416 -0.81 -15.64 12.02
CA THR A 416 -2.05 -16.39 12.05
C THR A 416 -2.90 -15.87 10.90
N ILE A 417 -2.86 -16.54 9.76
CA ILE A 417 -3.62 -16.14 8.58
C ILE A 417 -4.36 -17.35 8.04
N THR A 418 -5.67 -17.22 7.95
CA THR A 418 -6.50 -18.05 7.09
C THR A 418 -6.88 -17.19 5.88
N ILE A 419 -6.18 -17.37 4.78
CA ILE A 419 -6.49 -16.69 3.53
C ILE A 419 -7.31 -17.63 2.65
N PRO A 420 -8.43 -17.17 2.07
CA PRO A 420 -9.10 -17.90 1.01
C PRO A 420 -8.16 -17.99 -0.19
N GLY A 421 -7.79 -19.20 -0.60
CA GLY A 421 -7.09 -19.42 -1.85
C GLY A 421 -5.59 -19.70 -1.79
N ASN A 422 -5.06 -20.31 -0.73
CA ASN A 422 -3.63 -20.72 -0.60
C ASN A 422 -2.56 -19.62 -0.68
N ASP A 423 -2.93 -18.36 -0.72
CA ASP A 423 -1.98 -17.27 -0.81
C ASP A 423 -1.53 -16.86 0.58
N ILE A 424 -0.24 -17.04 0.85
CA ILE A 424 0.40 -16.61 2.08
C ILE A 424 1.01 -15.25 1.79
N VAL A 425 0.44 -14.24 2.42
CA VAL A 425 1.00 -12.89 2.39
C VAL A 425 1.70 -12.68 3.72
N GLY A 426 3.01 -12.45 3.69
CA GLY A 426 3.77 -12.05 4.85
C GLY A 426 3.31 -10.69 5.38
N GLN A 427 3.79 -10.31 6.56
CA GLN A 427 3.59 -8.98 7.14
C GLN A 427 4.06 -7.87 6.19
N ASP A 428 5.00 -8.21 5.32
CA ASP A 428 5.63 -7.40 4.30
C ASP A 428 4.92 -7.42 2.94
N GLY A 429 3.74 -8.08 2.82
CA GLY A 429 3.05 -8.26 1.54
C GLY A 429 3.81 -9.09 0.52
N GLN A 430 4.98 -9.63 0.88
CA GLN A 430 5.73 -10.51 0.01
C GLN A 430 5.29 -11.96 0.21
N TYR A 431 5.05 -12.63 -0.91
CA TYR A 431 4.92 -14.08 -0.91
C TYR A 431 6.28 -14.68 -0.55
N PRO A 432 6.34 -15.65 0.36
CA PRO A 432 7.57 -16.38 0.59
C PRO A 432 8.02 -16.98 -0.74
N ARG A 433 9.28 -16.76 -1.07
CA ARG A 433 9.86 -17.11 -2.37
C ARG A 433 9.78 -18.61 -2.66
N GLU A 434 9.72 -19.45 -1.63
CA GLU A 434 9.56 -20.90 -1.77
C GLU A 434 8.84 -21.46 -0.53
N SER A 435 7.96 -22.43 -0.75
CA SER A 435 7.22 -23.10 0.34
C SER A 435 8.12 -23.83 1.37
N LYS A 436 9.38 -24.10 1.03
CA LYS A 436 10.37 -24.68 1.93
C LYS A 436 10.84 -23.72 3.05
N ASP A 437 10.65 -22.40 2.84
CA ASP A 437 11.05 -21.37 3.82
C ASP A 437 9.98 -21.14 4.89
N LEU A 438 8.85 -21.87 4.79
CA LEU A 438 7.71 -21.75 5.65
C LEU A 438 7.42 -23.03 6.40
N ASP A 439 7.30 -22.90 7.70
CA ASP A 439 6.75 -23.91 8.59
C ASP A 439 5.27 -23.61 8.81
N ARG A 440 4.39 -24.49 8.34
CA ARG A 440 2.96 -24.40 8.60
C ARG A 440 2.60 -25.19 9.84
N GLU A 441 1.96 -24.54 10.79
CA GLU A 441 1.36 -25.19 11.94
C GLU A 441 -0.16 -25.22 11.76
N ASP A 442 -0.75 -26.40 11.78
CA ASP A 442 -2.18 -26.61 11.63
C ASP A 442 -2.83 -26.78 13.01
N PHE A 443 -3.85 -25.99 13.30
CA PHE A 443 -4.65 -26.09 14.53
C PHE A 443 -6.11 -26.35 14.19
N TYR A 444 -6.67 -27.31 14.87
CA TYR A 444 -8.08 -27.69 14.73
C TYR A 444 -8.81 -27.37 16.03
N TYR A 445 -9.95 -26.76 15.91
CA TYR A 445 -10.85 -26.43 17.01
C TYR A 445 -12.24 -26.96 16.71
N TYR A 446 -13.06 -27.16 17.73
CA TYR A 446 -14.49 -27.32 17.55
C TYR A 446 -15.19 -26.18 18.28
N VAL A 447 -16.11 -25.52 17.61
CA VAL A 447 -16.94 -24.46 18.20
C VAL A 447 -18.37 -24.97 18.39
N ASP A 448 -18.94 -24.65 19.55
CA ASP A 448 -20.28 -25.10 19.96
C ASP A 448 -21.42 -24.29 19.30
N ALA A 449 -22.65 -24.46 19.79
CA ALA A 449 -23.83 -23.74 19.29
C ALA A 449 -23.78 -22.21 19.48
N LYS A 450 -22.92 -21.73 20.37
CA LYS A 450 -22.71 -20.30 20.60
C LYS A 450 -21.50 -19.74 19.85
N GLY A 451 -20.68 -20.63 19.28
CA GLY A 451 -19.41 -20.28 18.67
C GLY A 451 -18.22 -20.38 19.63
N ASP A 452 -18.44 -20.81 20.88
CA ASP A 452 -17.39 -20.95 21.88
C ASP A 452 -16.52 -22.19 21.60
N LYS A 453 -15.19 -22.08 21.81
CA LYS A 453 -14.28 -23.22 21.66
C LYS A 453 -14.51 -24.26 22.72
N LEU A 454 -14.62 -25.52 22.32
CA LEU A 454 -14.61 -26.63 23.27
C LEU A 454 -13.21 -26.86 23.83
N THR A 455 -13.17 -27.32 25.09
CA THR A 455 -11.94 -27.73 25.81
C THR A 455 -12.15 -29.08 26.50
N GLY A 456 -11.06 -29.76 26.88
CA GLY A 456 -11.10 -31.02 27.58
C GLY A 456 -11.54 -32.19 26.70
N PRO A 457 -11.93 -33.35 27.32
CA PRO A 457 -12.43 -34.51 26.63
C PRO A 457 -13.84 -34.24 26.10
N GLN A 458 -14.08 -34.63 24.84
CA GLN A 458 -15.37 -34.45 24.16
C GLN A 458 -15.72 -35.70 23.37
N THR A 459 -17.03 -35.92 23.20
CA THR A 459 -17.55 -36.95 22.29
C THR A 459 -18.35 -36.25 21.19
N LEU A 460 -17.80 -36.22 19.98
CA LEU A 460 -18.40 -35.57 18.82
C LEU A 460 -18.79 -36.63 17.80
N ASN A 461 -20.10 -36.77 17.53
CA ASN A 461 -20.64 -37.77 16.63
C ASN A 461 -20.17 -39.23 16.95
N GLY A 462 -20.05 -39.55 18.26
CA GLY A 462 -19.58 -40.84 18.72
C GLY A 462 -18.06 -41.04 18.71
N ILE A 463 -17.28 -40.03 18.34
CA ILE A 463 -15.84 -40.08 18.33
C ILE A 463 -15.30 -39.32 19.55
N HIS A 464 -14.44 -39.97 20.33
CA HIS A 464 -13.76 -39.37 21.46
C HIS A 464 -12.59 -38.56 20.99
N VAL A 465 -12.55 -37.29 21.37
CA VAL A 465 -11.48 -36.30 21.03
C VAL A 465 -11.09 -35.53 22.28
N TYR A 466 -9.96 -34.84 22.23
CA TYR A 466 -9.51 -33.97 23.31
C TYR A 466 -9.05 -32.63 22.78
N PHE A 467 -9.48 -31.58 23.45
CA PHE A 467 -9.02 -30.21 23.18
C PHE A 467 -8.24 -29.70 24.39
N ASP A 468 -7.10 -29.05 24.14
CA ASP A 468 -6.30 -28.46 25.21
C ASP A 468 -7.01 -27.24 25.84
N GLN A 469 -6.37 -26.63 26.83
CA GLN A 469 -6.90 -25.44 27.52
C GLN A 469 -7.13 -24.23 26.60
N ASN A 470 -6.48 -24.18 25.42
CA ASN A 470 -6.65 -23.15 24.39
C ASN A 470 -7.71 -23.56 23.34
N GLY A 471 -8.37 -24.70 23.52
CA GLY A 471 -9.32 -25.26 22.58
C GLY A 471 -8.71 -25.96 21.37
N ARG A 472 -7.38 -26.20 21.34
CA ARG A 472 -6.71 -26.87 20.22
C ARG A 472 -6.88 -28.37 20.33
N GLN A 473 -7.37 -29.02 19.27
CA GLN A 473 -7.49 -30.46 19.22
C GLN A 473 -6.12 -31.15 19.27
N LEU A 474 -5.98 -32.12 20.16
CA LEU A 474 -4.79 -32.98 20.17
C LEU A 474 -4.81 -33.89 18.93
N ARG A 475 -3.74 -33.88 18.15
CA ARG A 475 -3.54 -34.75 16.99
C ARG A 475 -2.10 -35.26 16.95
N GLY A 476 -1.92 -36.56 16.73
CA GLY A 476 -0.61 -37.19 16.71
C GLY A 476 0.15 -37.11 18.04
N LYS A 477 -0.57 -36.97 19.15
CA LYS A 477 0.03 -36.73 20.47
C LYS A 477 -0.52 -37.68 21.53
N PHE A 478 0.34 -37.99 22.48
CA PHE A 478 -0.03 -38.63 23.72
C PHE A 478 -0.49 -37.59 24.75
N LYS A 479 -1.47 -37.97 25.54
CA LYS A 479 -1.89 -37.26 26.76
C LYS A 479 -1.69 -38.22 27.94
N PHE A 480 -1.05 -37.72 28.99
CA PHE A 480 -0.85 -38.42 30.24
C PHE A 480 -1.77 -37.80 31.27
N ASP A 481 -2.61 -38.64 31.92
CA ASP A 481 -3.46 -38.20 33.01
C ASP A 481 -2.69 -38.26 34.33
N ASP A 482 -3.21 -37.58 35.35
CA ASP A 482 -2.54 -37.45 36.65
C ASP A 482 -2.36 -38.81 37.37
N ASP A 483 -3.18 -39.78 37.05
CA ASP A 483 -3.11 -41.17 37.55
C ASP A 483 -2.12 -42.05 36.77
N GLY A 484 -1.46 -41.51 35.74
CA GLY A 484 -0.51 -42.19 34.88
C GLY A 484 -1.14 -42.90 33.67
N THR A 485 -2.46 -42.83 33.50
CA THR A 485 -3.16 -43.36 32.31
C THR A 485 -2.70 -42.59 31.05
N VAL A 486 -2.49 -43.31 29.96
CA VAL A 486 -2.00 -42.77 28.71
C VAL A 486 -3.08 -42.86 27.64
N HIS A 487 -3.34 -41.79 26.95
CA HIS A 487 -4.21 -41.74 25.78
C HIS A 487 -3.41 -41.26 24.55
N TYR A 488 -3.78 -41.75 23.37
CA TYR A 488 -3.22 -41.26 22.11
C TYR A 488 -4.36 -40.76 21.21
N TYR A 489 -4.10 -39.63 20.55
CA TYR A 489 -5.04 -39.03 19.63
C TYR A 489 -4.46 -39.06 18.22
N ASP A 490 -5.20 -39.69 17.28
CA ASP A 490 -4.77 -39.95 15.92
C ASP A 490 -4.33 -38.66 15.19
N ALA A 491 -3.24 -38.71 14.43
CA ALA A 491 -2.66 -37.56 13.77
C ALA A 491 -3.54 -36.97 12.66
N LYS A 492 -4.37 -37.83 12.03
CA LYS A 492 -5.18 -37.42 10.87
C LYS A 492 -6.51 -36.77 11.28
N ASN A 493 -7.17 -37.30 12.28
CA ASN A 493 -8.51 -36.84 12.65
C ASN A 493 -8.68 -36.49 14.13
N GLY A 494 -7.66 -36.72 14.98
CA GLY A 494 -7.70 -36.45 16.42
C GLY A 494 -8.59 -37.38 17.20
N ALA A 495 -9.03 -38.53 16.62
CA ALA A 495 -9.79 -39.54 17.33
C ALA A 495 -8.91 -40.24 18.38
N ARG A 496 -9.46 -40.50 19.56
CA ARG A 496 -8.76 -41.29 20.59
C ARG A 496 -8.56 -42.71 20.08
N ALA A 497 -7.37 -43.23 20.28
CA ALA A 497 -7.02 -44.60 19.97
C ALA A 497 -7.74 -45.54 20.93
N GLU A 498 -8.54 -46.48 20.41
CA GLU A 498 -9.31 -47.49 21.16
C GLU A 498 -9.18 -48.84 20.49
N ASN A 499 -9.06 -49.94 21.28
CA ASN A 499 -8.88 -51.30 20.77
C ASN A 499 -7.79 -51.41 19.68
N THR A 500 -6.67 -50.76 19.85
CA THR A 500 -5.64 -50.68 18.80
C THR A 500 -4.23 -50.61 19.37
N ILE A 501 -3.25 -50.81 18.51
CA ILE A 501 -1.84 -50.63 18.83
C ILE A 501 -1.30 -49.46 18.02
N VAL A 502 -0.73 -48.49 18.72
CA VAL A 502 -0.01 -47.33 18.11
C VAL A 502 1.49 -47.57 18.23
N ARG A 503 2.17 -47.60 17.09
CA ARG A 503 3.61 -47.80 17.02
C ARG A 503 4.32 -46.45 16.81
N THR A 504 5.32 -46.20 17.63
CA THR A 504 6.15 -44.99 17.54
C THR A 504 7.62 -45.39 17.41
N ASN A 505 8.48 -44.45 17.17
CA ASN A 505 9.95 -44.65 17.18
C ASN A 505 10.51 -44.99 18.58
N THR A 506 9.74 -44.78 19.66
CA THR A 506 10.11 -45.06 21.06
C THR A 506 9.45 -46.33 21.63
N GLY A 507 8.57 -47.00 20.89
CA GLY A 507 7.88 -48.22 21.35
C GLY A 507 6.49 -48.36 20.76
N ALA A 508 5.84 -49.48 21.12
CA ALA A 508 4.43 -49.73 20.77
C ALA A 508 3.55 -49.59 22.02
N PHE A 509 2.42 -48.92 21.87
CA PHE A 509 1.43 -48.75 22.93
C PHE A 509 0.14 -49.48 22.53
N LYS A 510 -0.40 -50.27 23.46
CA LYS A 510 -1.66 -50.96 23.29
C LYS A 510 -2.76 -50.24 24.05
N PHE A 511 -3.87 -49.98 23.38
CA PHE A 511 -5.03 -49.25 23.93
C PHE A 511 -6.23 -50.18 24.04
N ASP A 512 -6.90 -50.17 25.17
CA ASP A 512 -8.14 -50.92 25.43
C ASP A 512 -9.38 -50.24 24.78
N ALA A 513 -10.57 -50.77 25.07
CA ALA A 513 -11.83 -50.24 24.55
C ALA A 513 -12.15 -48.83 25.08
N ASP A 514 -11.65 -48.48 26.25
CA ASP A 514 -11.82 -47.18 26.90
C ASP A 514 -10.71 -46.21 26.54
N GLY A 515 -9.78 -46.59 25.64
CA GLY A 515 -8.68 -45.78 25.16
C GLY A 515 -7.54 -45.63 26.20
N ASN A 516 -7.51 -46.48 27.23
CA ASN A 516 -6.39 -46.46 28.18
C ASN A 516 -5.24 -47.27 27.59
N GLY A 517 -4.07 -46.62 27.54
CA GLY A 517 -2.90 -47.19 26.91
C GLY A 517 -1.78 -47.56 27.89
N HIS A 518 -1.00 -48.57 27.53
CA HIS A 518 0.27 -48.88 28.19
C HIS A 518 1.34 -49.22 27.16
N LEU A 519 2.61 -49.02 27.55
CA LEU A 519 3.74 -49.44 26.73
C LEU A 519 3.82 -50.96 26.70
N MET A 520 3.84 -51.51 25.51
CA MET A 520 3.93 -52.98 25.35
C MET A 520 5.25 -53.52 25.82
N GLY A 521 5.19 -54.63 26.60
CA GLY A 521 6.37 -55.37 27.02
C GLY A 521 6.93 -56.26 25.90
N PRO A 522 8.19 -56.79 26.07
CA PRO A 522 8.75 -57.73 25.13
C PRO A 522 7.88 -58.99 25.00
N GLY A 523 7.39 -59.31 23.77
CA GLY A 523 6.58 -60.47 23.48
C GLY A 523 5.07 -60.30 23.66
N GLU A 524 4.59 -59.11 24.02
CA GLU A 524 3.16 -58.74 24.03
C GLU A 524 2.66 -58.54 22.60
N VAL A 525 1.49 -59.14 22.24
CA VAL A 525 0.90 -59.10 20.90
C VAL A 525 -0.43 -58.33 20.93
#